data_6fab2d5ee9b61099be215da4332b40f3
#
_entry.id   6fab2d5ee9b61099be215da4332b40f3
#
_cell.length_a   1.000
_cell.length_b   1.000
_cell.length_c   1.000
_cell.angle_alpha   90.00
_cell.angle_beta   90.00
_cell.angle_gamma   90.00
#
_symmetry.space_group_name_H-M   'P 1'
#
loop_
_entity.id
_entity.type
_entity.pdbx_description
1 polymer ?
#
loop_
_entity_poly.entity_id
_entity_poly.type
_entity_poly.pdbx_seq_one_letter_code
_entity_poly.pdbx_strand_id
1 'polypeptide(L)'
;VASFLSRRAATSVGPKKAAAPARDGPPARMLLCAPSNAAIDELVSRIKDGVDIDGKRVVPRLVRLGRDEAVNPAVRDVTLDALAEHAGSKDTAASRAAEELQRVERAWRDKRAELEQSASAPTSSTSRERTRALQAELNELTDKRFELREQVSSLQSRSKMGSMRPETERHMARMSILDEAEIVCATLAGAGHEMLYRYTFDTVVIDEAAQAVELSTLIPLRYECTRCIL
;
A
#
# COMPACT_ATOMS: atom_id res chain seq x y z
N VAL A 1 -6.75 0.45 19.33
CA VAL A 1 -6.66 0.76 17.89
C VAL A 1 -7.85 1.61 17.45
N ALA A 2 -9.09 1.13 17.58
CA ALA A 2 -10.30 1.88 17.16
C ALA A 2 -10.34 3.31 17.71
N SER A 3 -10.10 3.51 19.00
CA SER A 3 -10.06 4.83 19.65
C SER A 3 -8.93 5.74 19.10
N PHE A 4 -7.81 5.19 18.67
CA PHE A 4 -6.74 5.94 18.03
C PHE A 4 -7.13 6.38 16.62
N LEU A 5 -7.66 5.47 15.82
CA LEU A 5 -8.12 5.75 14.46
C LEU A 5 -9.31 6.70 14.42
N SER A 6 -10.25 6.58 15.37
CA SER A 6 -11.40 7.48 15.51
C SER A 6 -10.97 8.95 15.74
N ARG A 7 -10.00 9.18 16.61
CA ARG A 7 -9.46 10.54 16.85
C ARG A 7 -8.80 11.12 15.62
N ARG A 8 -8.17 10.29 14.81
CA ARG A 8 -7.51 10.70 13.59
C ARG A 8 -8.51 11.03 12.49
N ALA A 9 -9.57 10.23 12.34
CA ALA A 9 -10.68 10.52 11.44
C ALA A 9 -11.38 11.84 11.78
N ALA A 10 -11.54 12.16 13.04
CA ALA A 10 -12.13 13.41 13.51
C ALA A 10 -11.28 14.65 13.16
N THR A 11 -9.97 14.50 12.96
CA THR A 11 -9.07 15.59 12.52
C THR A 11 -9.05 15.78 11.00
N SER A 12 -9.53 14.81 10.22
CA SER A 12 -9.51 14.84 8.75
C SER A 12 -10.87 15.19 8.10
N VAL A 13 -11.97 15.16 8.81
CA VAL A 13 -13.32 15.40 8.29
C VAL A 13 -14.06 16.41 9.16
N GLY A 14 -13.96 17.70 8.81
CA GLY A 14 -14.82 18.73 9.37
C GLY A 14 -15.04 19.87 8.39
N PRO A 15 -16.30 20.35 8.19
CA PRO A 15 -16.52 21.58 7.44
C PRO A 15 -15.86 22.75 8.17
N LYS A 16 -15.27 23.67 7.42
CA LYS A 16 -14.63 24.89 7.90
C LYS A 16 -15.49 25.62 8.95
N LYS A 17 -15.24 25.36 10.22
CA LYS A 17 -15.61 26.28 11.30
C LYS A 17 -14.66 26.08 12.49
N ALA A 18 -13.99 27.17 12.84
CA ALA A 18 -13.09 27.39 13.97
C ALA A 18 -11.87 26.45 14.03
N ALA A 19 -10.73 26.97 13.60
CA ALA A 19 -9.43 26.35 13.70
C ALA A 19 -9.13 25.96 15.14
N ALA A 20 -9.21 24.67 15.44
CA ALA A 20 -8.33 24.13 16.46
C ALA A 20 -6.88 24.34 15.93
N PRO A 21 -5.90 24.69 16.80
CA PRO A 21 -4.55 24.95 16.36
C PRO A 21 -4.05 23.76 15.57
N ALA A 22 -3.67 23.99 14.30
CA ALA A 22 -2.96 23.01 13.48
C ALA A 22 -1.78 22.53 14.35
N ARG A 23 -1.74 21.24 14.67
CA ARG A 23 -0.54 20.65 15.24
C ARG A 23 0.49 20.66 14.12
N ASP A 24 1.40 21.63 14.15
CA ASP A 24 2.63 21.64 13.36
C ASP A 24 3.58 20.52 13.83
N GLY A 25 3.11 19.27 13.78
CA GLY A 25 3.85 18.10 14.24
C GLY A 25 3.67 16.91 13.30
N PRO A 26 4.58 15.94 13.36
CA PRO A 26 4.47 14.72 12.56
C PRO A 26 3.12 14.03 12.85
N PRO A 27 2.59 13.28 11.86
CA PRO A 27 1.32 12.59 12.02
C PRO A 27 1.35 11.66 13.23
N ALA A 28 0.25 11.64 14.01
CA ALA A 28 0.11 10.74 15.15
C ALA A 28 0.33 9.30 14.74
N ARG A 29 1.22 8.59 15.45
CA ARG A 29 1.59 7.19 15.18
C ARG A 29 1.38 6.32 16.40
N MET A 30 1.01 5.05 16.14
CA MET A 30 0.89 4.02 17.16
C MET A 30 1.97 2.96 16.97
N LEU A 31 2.62 2.59 18.07
CA LEU A 31 3.45 1.41 18.14
C LEU A 31 2.69 0.31 18.90
N LEU A 32 2.42 -0.79 18.23
CA LEU A 32 1.73 -1.95 18.78
C LEU A 32 2.76 -3.08 18.98
N CYS A 33 2.90 -3.53 20.21
CA CYS A 33 3.89 -4.54 20.59
C CYS A 33 3.24 -5.75 21.26
N ALA A 34 3.91 -6.90 21.13
CA ALA A 34 3.61 -8.10 21.89
C ALA A 34 4.92 -8.87 22.19
N PRO A 35 4.95 -9.76 23.19
CA PRO A 35 6.18 -10.50 23.55
C PRO A 35 6.59 -11.54 22.50
N SER A 36 5.67 -12.04 21.69
CA SER A 36 5.93 -13.08 20.69
C SER A 36 5.48 -12.72 19.27
N ASN A 37 6.07 -13.39 18.27
CA ASN A 37 5.62 -13.24 16.87
C ASN A 37 4.17 -13.70 16.71
N ALA A 38 3.77 -14.81 17.35
CA ALA A 38 2.42 -15.33 17.24
C ALA A 38 1.39 -14.32 17.78
N ALA A 39 1.64 -13.69 18.93
CA ALA A 39 0.75 -12.71 19.52
C ALA A 39 0.62 -11.45 18.64
N ILE A 40 1.73 -10.91 18.15
CA ILE A 40 1.66 -9.71 17.29
C ILE A 40 1.03 -10.01 15.93
N ASP A 41 1.26 -11.19 15.35
CA ASP A 41 0.67 -11.59 14.06
C ASP A 41 -0.85 -11.80 14.17
N GLU A 42 -1.34 -12.28 15.30
CA GLU A 42 -2.78 -12.37 15.59
C GLU A 42 -3.43 -10.98 15.64
N LEU A 43 -2.79 -10.01 16.30
CA LEU A 43 -3.25 -8.62 16.33
C LEU A 43 -3.26 -8.00 14.93
N VAL A 44 -2.18 -8.20 14.17
CA VAL A 44 -2.06 -7.70 12.79
C VAL A 44 -3.18 -8.29 11.93
N SER A 45 -3.44 -9.58 12.04
CA SER A 45 -4.49 -10.28 11.28
C SER A 45 -5.88 -9.67 11.52
N ARG A 46 -6.17 -9.25 12.75
CA ARG A 46 -7.45 -8.62 13.11
C ARG A 46 -7.58 -7.17 12.64
N ILE A 47 -6.47 -6.48 12.43
CA ILE A 47 -6.47 -5.04 12.16
C ILE A 47 -6.27 -4.75 10.68
N LYS A 48 -5.49 -5.56 9.95
CA LYS A 48 -5.06 -5.28 8.58
C LYS A 48 -6.22 -5.09 7.60
N ASP A 49 -7.30 -5.82 7.78
CA ASP A 49 -8.48 -5.76 6.91
C ASP A 49 -9.44 -4.62 7.28
N GLY A 50 -9.12 -3.89 8.33
CA GLY A 50 -9.87 -2.73 8.81
C GLY A 50 -10.57 -2.95 10.13
N VAL A 51 -10.82 -1.84 10.80
CA VAL A 51 -11.50 -1.75 12.10
C VAL A 51 -12.77 -0.94 11.92
N ASP A 52 -13.89 -1.42 12.48
CA ASP A 52 -15.15 -0.68 12.46
C ASP A 52 -15.13 0.45 13.49
N ILE A 53 -15.35 1.67 13.01
CA ILE A 53 -15.38 2.89 13.82
C ILE A 53 -16.67 3.64 13.46
N ASP A 54 -17.57 3.78 14.42
CA ASP A 54 -18.85 4.48 14.26
C ASP A 54 -19.64 4.00 13.00
N GLY A 55 -19.63 2.69 12.75
CA GLY A 55 -20.29 2.06 11.61
C GLY A 55 -19.57 2.23 10.26
N LYS A 56 -18.34 2.74 10.27
CA LYS A 56 -17.48 2.82 9.08
C LYS A 56 -16.25 1.93 9.24
N ARG A 57 -15.97 1.13 8.22
CA ARG A 57 -14.75 0.33 8.20
C ARG A 57 -13.58 1.19 7.77
N VAL A 58 -12.59 1.32 8.64
CA VAL A 58 -11.35 2.09 8.42
C VAL A 58 -10.19 1.11 8.32
N VAL A 59 -9.49 1.11 7.19
CA VAL A 59 -8.28 0.30 6.97
C VAL A 59 -7.07 1.19 7.30
N PRO A 60 -6.31 0.90 8.36
CA PRO A 60 -5.14 1.68 8.72
C PRO A 60 -3.95 1.35 7.80
N ARG A 61 -3.06 2.31 7.62
CA ARG A 61 -1.73 2.06 7.03
C ARG A 61 -0.86 1.39 8.08
N LEU A 62 -0.88 0.07 8.07
CA LEU A 62 -0.25 -0.79 9.06
C LEU A 62 1.02 -1.41 8.47
N VAL A 63 2.08 -1.47 9.27
CA VAL A 63 3.36 -2.10 8.92
C VAL A 63 3.77 -3.08 10.01
N ARG A 64 4.08 -4.31 9.64
CA ARG A 64 4.63 -5.35 10.52
C ARG A 64 6.14 -5.43 10.36
N LEU A 65 6.89 -5.19 11.45
CA LEU A 65 8.34 -5.39 11.49
C LEU A 65 8.68 -6.79 11.97
N GLY A 66 9.44 -7.52 11.17
CA GLY A 66 9.90 -8.88 11.51
C GLY A 66 10.53 -9.55 10.32
N ARG A 67 11.33 -10.59 10.55
CA ARG A 67 11.91 -11.40 9.47
C ARG A 67 10.82 -12.28 8.87
N ASP A 68 10.80 -12.44 7.57
CA ASP A 68 9.76 -13.19 6.84
C ASP A 68 9.59 -14.64 7.31
N GLU A 69 10.70 -15.30 7.73
CA GLU A 69 10.66 -16.67 8.23
C GLU A 69 9.93 -16.79 9.58
N ALA A 70 9.91 -15.70 10.36
CA ALA A 70 9.33 -15.65 11.70
C ALA A 70 7.89 -15.08 11.72
N VAL A 71 7.38 -14.61 10.58
CA VAL A 71 6.06 -13.99 10.42
C VAL A 71 5.07 -15.00 9.84
N ASN A 72 3.84 -15.00 10.39
CA ASN A 72 2.77 -15.84 9.88
C ASN A 72 2.47 -15.51 8.40
N PRO A 73 2.34 -16.53 7.50
CA PRO A 73 2.01 -16.30 6.10
C PRO A 73 0.78 -15.41 5.87
N ALA A 74 -0.21 -15.47 6.76
CA ALA A 74 -1.45 -14.69 6.67
C ALA A 74 -1.25 -13.17 6.79
N VAL A 75 -0.10 -12.71 7.32
CA VAL A 75 0.21 -11.29 7.55
C VAL A 75 1.49 -10.83 6.84
N ARG A 76 2.08 -11.67 5.98
CA ARG A 76 3.29 -11.32 5.20
C ARG A 76 3.07 -10.15 4.26
N ASP A 77 1.88 -10.01 3.73
CA ASP A 77 1.48 -8.93 2.82
C ASP A 77 1.64 -7.53 3.41
N VAL A 78 1.67 -7.41 4.74
CA VAL A 78 1.86 -6.15 5.47
C VAL A 78 3.22 -6.06 6.18
N THR A 79 4.16 -6.97 5.90
CA THR A 79 5.55 -6.82 6.38
C THR A 79 6.24 -5.67 5.67
N LEU A 80 7.18 -5.03 6.36
CA LEU A 80 7.93 -3.90 5.80
C LEU A 80 8.64 -4.28 4.49
N ASP A 81 9.21 -5.48 4.43
CA ASP A 81 9.91 -5.96 3.24
C ASP A 81 8.96 -6.24 2.08
N ALA A 82 7.84 -6.91 2.32
CA ALA A 82 6.82 -7.16 1.29
C ALA A 82 6.23 -5.85 0.75
N LEU A 83 5.92 -4.90 1.63
CA LEU A 83 5.43 -3.58 1.22
C LEU A 83 6.49 -2.81 0.41
N ALA A 84 7.77 -2.89 0.78
CA ALA A 84 8.87 -2.26 0.06
C ALA A 84 9.08 -2.87 -1.34
N GLU A 85 8.94 -4.17 -1.46
CA GLU A 85 8.97 -4.87 -2.75
C GLU A 85 7.80 -4.44 -3.65
N HIS A 86 6.58 -4.35 -3.09
CA HIS A 86 5.38 -3.93 -3.81
C HIS A 86 5.41 -2.44 -4.19
N ALA A 87 5.87 -1.56 -3.32
CA ALA A 87 6.00 -0.13 -3.59
C ALA A 87 6.98 0.13 -4.73
N GLY A 88 8.11 -0.55 -4.71
CA GLY A 88 9.07 -0.46 -5.78
C GLY A 88 8.62 -1.12 -7.10
N SER A 89 7.63 -2.03 -7.07
CA SER A 89 6.99 -2.59 -8.27
C SER A 89 5.99 -1.64 -8.89
N LYS A 90 5.25 -0.87 -8.09
CA LYS A 90 4.24 0.09 -8.58
C LYS A 90 4.83 1.31 -9.27
N ASP A 91 6.01 1.75 -8.89
CA ASP A 91 6.68 2.94 -9.44
C ASP A 91 7.64 2.63 -10.59
N THR A 92 7.75 1.36 -10.98
CA THR A 92 8.62 0.98 -12.09
C THR A 92 8.01 1.39 -13.42
N ALA A 93 8.86 1.76 -14.38
CA ALA A 93 8.44 2.00 -15.77
C ALA A 93 7.63 0.82 -16.35
N ALA A 94 7.90 -0.41 -15.89
CA ALA A 94 7.16 -1.61 -16.23
C ALA A 94 5.70 -1.57 -15.75
N SER A 95 5.45 -1.08 -14.54
CA SER A 95 4.08 -0.98 -13.99
C SER A 95 3.27 0.07 -14.74
N ARG A 96 3.86 1.24 -15.01
CA ARG A 96 3.21 2.30 -15.80
C ARG A 96 2.89 1.83 -17.23
N ALA A 97 3.83 1.14 -17.86
CA ALA A 97 3.60 0.57 -19.19
C ALA A 97 2.51 -0.52 -19.18
N ALA A 98 2.43 -1.34 -18.12
CA ALA A 98 1.39 -2.34 -17.95
C ALA A 98 0.00 -1.72 -17.74
N GLU A 99 -0.11 -0.64 -16.96
CA GLU A 99 -1.38 0.10 -16.79
C GLU A 99 -1.83 0.75 -18.10
N GLU A 100 -0.90 1.34 -18.85
CA GLU A 100 -1.21 1.93 -20.14
C GLU A 100 -1.64 0.86 -21.15
N LEU A 101 -0.99 -0.30 -21.17
CA LEU A 101 -1.39 -1.45 -21.97
C LEU A 101 -2.82 -1.88 -21.65
N GLN A 102 -3.20 -1.96 -20.37
CA GLN A 102 -4.58 -2.30 -19.97
C GLN A 102 -5.60 -1.28 -20.46
N ARG A 103 -5.25 0.02 -20.46
CA ARG A 103 -6.13 1.08 -21.00
C ARG A 103 -6.34 0.92 -22.49
N VAL A 104 -5.24 0.69 -23.23
CA VAL A 104 -5.29 0.48 -24.69
C VAL A 104 -6.05 -0.81 -25.04
N GLU A 105 -5.90 -1.88 -24.26
CA GLU A 105 -6.63 -3.12 -24.48
C GLU A 105 -8.14 -3.00 -24.23
N ARG A 106 -8.55 -2.14 -23.28
CA ARG A 106 -9.99 -1.81 -23.09
C ARG A 106 -10.51 -1.02 -24.28
N ALA A 107 -9.82 0.06 -24.65
CA ALA A 107 -10.22 0.89 -25.80
C ALA A 107 -10.30 0.08 -27.09
N TRP A 108 -9.37 -0.84 -27.31
CA TRP A 108 -9.37 -1.73 -28.48
C TRP A 108 -10.60 -2.66 -28.48
N ARG A 109 -10.96 -3.24 -27.32
CA ARG A 109 -12.15 -4.10 -27.20
C ARG A 109 -13.43 -3.33 -27.48
N ASP A 110 -13.55 -2.12 -26.93
CA ASP A 110 -14.73 -1.27 -27.10
C ASP A 110 -14.90 -0.86 -28.59
N LYS A 111 -13.80 -0.45 -29.24
CA LYS A 111 -13.82 -0.08 -30.66
C LYS A 111 -14.08 -1.27 -31.57
N ARG A 112 -13.59 -2.44 -31.23
CA ARG A 112 -13.88 -3.68 -31.97
C ARG A 112 -15.38 -4.04 -31.89
N ALA A 113 -15.97 -3.93 -30.69
CA ALA A 113 -17.39 -4.17 -30.52
C ALA A 113 -18.26 -3.15 -31.30
N GLU A 114 -17.83 -1.87 -31.33
CA GLU A 114 -18.49 -0.84 -32.15
C GLU A 114 -18.42 -1.14 -33.64
N LEU A 115 -17.29 -1.64 -34.14
CA LEU A 115 -17.11 -2.05 -35.52
C LEU A 115 -18.03 -3.25 -35.88
N GLU A 116 -18.09 -4.26 -35.02
CA GLU A 116 -18.94 -5.44 -35.20
C GLU A 116 -20.42 -5.05 -35.24
N GLN A 117 -20.86 -4.11 -34.39
CA GLN A 117 -22.22 -3.56 -34.41
C GLN A 117 -22.52 -2.74 -35.68
N SER A 118 -21.54 -1.96 -36.16
CA SER A 118 -21.69 -1.16 -37.38
C SER A 118 -21.77 -2.01 -38.64
N ALA A 119 -21.17 -3.19 -38.65
CA ALA A 119 -21.21 -4.14 -39.77
C ALA A 119 -22.60 -4.76 -39.96
N SER A 120 -23.43 -4.75 -38.93
CA SER A 120 -24.81 -5.28 -38.96
C SER A 120 -25.85 -4.26 -39.44
N ALA A 121 -25.43 -3.01 -39.72
CA ALA A 121 -26.35 -1.92 -40.09
C ALA A 121 -26.51 -1.78 -41.63
N PRO A 122 -27.65 -1.24 -42.15
CA PRO A 122 -27.87 -1.08 -43.57
C PRO A 122 -26.83 -0.15 -44.24
N THR A 123 -26.41 -0.52 -45.43
CA THR A 123 -25.27 0.02 -46.19
C THR A 123 -25.57 1.40 -46.80
N SER A 124 -25.46 2.47 -46.00
CA SER A 124 -25.46 3.85 -46.53
C SER A 124 -24.00 4.35 -46.75
N SER A 125 -23.82 5.40 -47.59
CA SER A 125 -22.50 6.01 -47.81
C SER A 125 -21.85 6.48 -46.52
N THR A 126 -22.62 7.07 -45.62
CA THR A 126 -22.21 7.54 -44.28
C THR A 126 -21.78 6.38 -43.37
N SER A 127 -22.44 5.20 -43.50
CA SER A 127 -22.06 3.99 -42.76
C SER A 127 -20.71 3.47 -43.20
N ARG A 128 -20.37 3.53 -44.49
CA ARG A 128 -19.06 3.09 -45.01
C ARG A 128 -17.91 3.99 -44.56
N GLU A 129 -18.10 5.30 -44.50
CA GLU A 129 -17.08 6.23 -43.99
C GLU A 129 -16.79 6.01 -42.50
N ARG A 130 -17.89 5.82 -41.72
CA ARG A 130 -17.75 5.51 -40.29
C ARG A 130 -17.00 4.19 -40.05
N THR A 131 -17.30 3.14 -40.82
CA THR A 131 -16.62 1.85 -40.76
C THR A 131 -15.14 1.98 -41.09
N ARG A 132 -14.79 2.79 -42.11
CA ARG A 132 -13.36 3.06 -42.42
C ARG A 132 -12.65 3.82 -41.33
N ALA A 133 -13.28 4.81 -40.72
CA ALA A 133 -12.71 5.56 -39.61
C ALA A 133 -12.48 4.65 -38.39
N LEU A 134 -13.45 3.83 -38.01
CA LEU A 134 -13.32 2.86 -36.92
C LEU A 134 -12.21 1.84 -37.19
N GLN A 135 -12.04 1.41 -38.45
CA GLN A 135 -11.00 0.48 -38.85
C GLN A 135 -9.58 1.10 -38.76
N ALA A 136 -9.44 2.39 -39.10
CA ALA A 136 -8.21 3.13 -38.94
C ALA A 136 -7.84 3.29 -37.46
N GLU A 137 -8.79 3.69 -36.61
CA GLU A 137 -8.59 3.79 -35.14
C GLU A 137 -8.21 2.43 -34.52
N LEU A 138 -8.82 1.33 -34.99
CA LEU A 138 -8.54 -0.01 -34.51
C LEU A 138 -7.12 -0.46 -34.89
N ASN A 139 -6.64 -0.09 -36.09
CA ASN A 139 -5.27 -0.36 -36.50
C ASN A 139 -4.26 0.41 -35.63
N GLU A 140 -4.50 1.69 -35.39
CA GLU A 140 -3.67 2.52 -34.50
C GLU A 140 -3.58 1.94 -33.06
N LEU A 141 -4.72 1.53 -32.52
CA LEU A 141 -4.75 0.88 -31.19
C LEU A 141 -4.07 -0.49 -31.21
N THR A 142 -4.09 -1.20 -32.33
CA THR A 142 -3.40 -2.50 -32.49
C THR A 142 -1.87 -2.31 -32.48
N ASP A 143 -1.37 -1.32 -33.19
CA ASP A 143 0.06 -0.99 -33.25
C ASP A 143 0.55 -0.52 -31.87
N LYS A 144 -0.18 0.40 -31.24
CA LYS A 144 0.14 0.88 -29.89
C LYS A 144 0.11 -0.25 -28.85
N ARG A 145 -0.82 -1.20 -28.96
CA ARG A 145 -0.89 -2.39 -28.10
C ARG A 145 0.31 -3.29 -28.30
N PHE A 146 0.78 -3.46 -29.53
CA PHE A 146 1.96 -4.25 -29.82
C PHE A 146 3.22 -3.62 -29.22
N GLU A 147 3.44 -2.32 -29.43
CA GLU A 147 4.56 -1.57 -28.87
C GLU A 147 4.60 -1.64 -27.34
N LEU A 148 3.45 -1.41 -26.69
CA LEU A 148 3.36 -1.47 -25.22
C LEU A 148 3.60 -2.88 -24.68
N ARG A 149 3.17 -3.94 -25.36
CA ARG A 149 3.46 -5.33 -24.98
C ARG A 149 4.94 -5.64 -25.04
N GLU A 150 5.61 -5.20 -26.10
CA GLU A 150 7.05 -5.38 -26.24
C GLU A 150 7.82 -4.58 -25.18
N GLN A 151 7.39 -3.35 -24.91
CA GLN A 151 7.95 -2.51 -23.84
C GLN A 151 7.76 -3.15 -22.45
N VAL A 152 6.58 -3.64 -22.11
CA VAL A 152 6.31 -4.34 -20.84
C VAL A 152 7.17 -5.59 -20.73
N SER A 153 7.25 -6.40 -21.78
CA SER A 153 8.06 -7.61 -21.81
C SER A 153 9.55 -7.31 -21.61
N SER A 154 10.09 -6.30 -22.29
CA SER A 154 11.48 -5.88 -22.16
C SER A 154 11.80 -5.36 -20.75
N LEU A 155 10.93 -4.53 -20.17
CA LEU A 155 11.07 -3.99 -18.83
C LEU A 155 10.94 -5.07 -17.75
N GLN A 156 10.03 -6.02 -17.92
CA GLN A 156 9.89 -7.17 -17.01
C GLN A 156 11.10 -8.11 -17.08
N SER A 157 11.65 -8.33 -18.26
CA SER A 157 12.86 -9.14 -18.44
C SER A 157 14.07 -8.48 -17.78
N ARG A 158 14.21 -7.16 -17.91
CA ARG A 158 15.24 -6.37 -17.22
C ARG A 158 15.05 -6.39 -15.71
N SER A 159 13.81 -6.33 -15.22
CA SER A 159 13.48 -6.43 -13.78
C SER A 159 13.82 -7.82 -13.22
N LYS A 160 13.59 -8.90 -13.98
CA LYS A 160 13.98 -10.26 -13.57
C LYS A 160 15.49 -10.49 -13.57
N MET A 161 16.24 -9.88 -14.50
CA MET A 161 17.71 -9.89 -14.48
C MET A 161 18.30 -8.94 -13.41
N GLY A 162 17.55 -7.91 -13.00
CA GLY A 162 17.93 -6.93 -11.98
C GLY A 162 17.41 -7.28 -10.58
N SER A 163 17.31 -8.54 -10.21
CA SER A 163 16.87 -9.03 -8.89
C SER A 163 17.71 -8.55 -7.69
N MET A 164 18.69 -7.69 -7.95
CA MET A 164 19.53 -7.06 -6.93
C MET A 164 19.32 -5.55 -6.98
N ARG A 165 18.15 -5.08 -6.46
CA ARG A 165 18.05 -3.65 -6.14
C ARG A 165 19.18 -3.30 -5.21
N PRO A 166 19.90 -2.18 -5.44
CA PRO A 166 20.88 -1.69 -4.51
C PRO A 166 20.25 -1.61 -3.11
N GLU A 167 20.97 -2.01 -2.07
CA GLU A 167 20.45 -1.96 -0.69
C GLU A 167 19.97 -0.55 -0.31
N THR A 168 20.57 0.48 -0.93
CA THR A 168 20.13 1.87 -0.80
C THR A 168 18.69 2.09 -1.27
N GLU A 169 18.27 1.51 -2.39
CA GLU A 169 16.89 1.63 -2.90
C GLU A 169 15.89 0.90 -2.00
N ARG A 170 16.26 -0.29 -1.52
CA ARG A 170 15.45 -1.04 -0.56
C ARG A 170 15.29 -0.26 0.74
N HIS A 171 16.38 0.30 1.24
CA HIS A 171 16.36 1.14 2.44
C HIS A 171 15.44 2.36 2.26
N MET A 172 15.57 3.08 1.16
CA MET A 172 14.70 4.24 0.85
C MET A 172 13.23 3.84 0.75
N ALA A 173 12.91 2.71 0.12
CA ALA A 173 11.55 2.21 0.04
C ALA A 173 10.98 1.85 1.43
N ARG A 174 11.74 1.17 2.27
CA ARG A 174 11.37 0.87 3.67
C ARG A 174 11.11 2.14 4.46
N MET A 175 11.97 3.15 4.31
CA MET A 175 11.81 4.44 5.01
C MET A 175 10.54 5.15 4.55
N SER A 176 10.27 5.22 3.25
CA SER A 176 9.04 5.83 2.71
C SER A 176 7.77 5.16 3.28
N ILE A 177 7.76 3.84 3.39
CA ILE A 177 6.63 3.10 3.96
C ILE A 177 6.45 3.42 5.44
N LEU A 178 7.55 3.46 6.20
CA LEU A 178 7.49 3.82 7.62
C LEU A 178 7.06 5.29 7.81
N ASP A 179 7.45 6.20 6.91
CA ASP A 179 7.03 7.60 6.95
C ASP A 179 5.50 7.74 6.78
N GLU A 180 4.87 6.86 6.02
CA GLU A 180 3.43 6.84 5.81
C GLU A 180 2.65 6.00 6.84
N ALA A 181 3.32 5.12 7.57
CA ALA A 181 2.67 4.20 8.49
C ALA A 181 1.95 4.93 9.62
N GLU A 182 0.72 4.50 9.89
CA GLU A 182 -0.11 4.94 11.02
C GLU A 182 0.07 4.04 12.23
N ILE A 183 0.24 2.74 11.97
CA ILE A 183 0.45 1.72 13.00
C ILE A 183 1.67 0.90 12.61
N VAL A 184 2.64 0.86 13.52
CA VAL A 184 3.80 -0.02 13.40
C VAL A 184 3.62 -1.16 14.40
N CYS A 185 3.70 -2.39 13.92
CA CYS A 185 3.54 -3.61 14.72
C CYS A 185 4.89 -4.34 14.82
N ALA A 186 5.32 -4.64 16.03
CA ALA A 186 6.59 -5.32 16.27
C ALA A 186 6.52 -6.21 17.51
N THR A 187 7.41 -7.19 17.62
CA THR A 187 7.67 -7.79 18.93
C THR A 187 8.34 -6.74 19.85
N LEU A 188 8.27 -6.94 21.16
CA LEU A 188 8.96 -6.04 22.11
C LEU A 188 10.43 -5.84 21.75
N ALA A 189 11.14 -6.91 21.44
CA ALA A 189 12.53 -6.84 21.00
C ALA A 189 12.66 -6.17 19.62
N GLY A 190 11.74 -6.45 18.70
CA GLY A 190 11.68 -5.85 17.37
C GLY A 190 11.42 -4.34 17.38
N ALA A 191 10.76 -3.83 18.41
CA ALA A 191 10.60 -2.39 18.62
C ALA A 191 11.94 -1.65 18.86
N GLY A 192 13.00 -2.36 19.21
CA GLY A 192 14.36 -1.82 19.32
C GLY A 192 15.13 -1.71 18.01
N HIS A 193 14.49 -1.99 16.86
CA HIS A 193 15.15 -1.92 15.57
C HIS A 193 15.58 -0.48 15.23
N GLU A 194 16.81 -0.32 14.74
CA GLU A 194 17.42 0.99 14.46
C GLU A 194 16.62 1.89 13.51
N MET A 195 15.91 1.29 12.56
CA MET A 195 15.03 2.03 11.64
C MET A 195 13.94 2.81 12.33
N LEU A 196 13.55 2.43 13.55
CA LEU A 196 12.53 3.13 14.33
C LEU A 196 13.07 4.30 15.15
N TYR A 197 14.38 4.45 15.32
CA TYR A 197 14.99 5.44 16.22
C TYR A 197 14.68 6.90 15.83
N ARG A 198 14.35 7.14 14.57
CA ARG A 198 13.99 8.46 14.07
C ARG A 198 12.51 8.82 14.24
N TYR A 199 11.69 7.85 14.66
CA TYR A 199 10.25 8.05 14.79
C TYR A 199 9.86 8.27 16.24
N THR A 200 8.78 9.04 16.42
CA THR A 200 8.06 9.20 17.67
C THR A 200 6.70 8.53 17.57
N PHE A 201 6.21 7.99 18.66
CA PHE A 201 4.92 7.32 18.73
C PHE A 201 4.06 7.96 19.82
N ASP A 202 2.94 8.54 19.44
CA ASP A 202 2.01 9.14 20.44
C ASP A 202 1.40 8.10 21.36
N THR A 203 1.19 6.90 20.85
CA THR A 203 0.60 5.80 21.59
C THR A 203 1.44 4.53 21.44
N VAL A 204 1.78 3.94 22.57
CA VAL A 204 2.37 2.60 22.63
C VAL A 204 1.34 1.66 23.26
N VAL A 205 1.13 0.52 22.64
CA VAL A 205 0.28 -0.56 23.15
C VAL A 205 1.13 -1.80 23.28
N ILE A 206 1.13 -2.43 24.44
CA ILE A 206 1.82 -3.69 24.69
C ILE A 206 0.76 -4.72 25.06
N ASP A 207 0.42 -5.57 24.10
CA ASP A 207 -0.49 -6.69 24.36
C ASP A 207 0.24 -7.83 25.06
N GLU A 208 -0.48 -8.59 25.86
CA GLU A 208 0.08 -9.66 26.71
C GLU A 208 1.25 -9.18 27.60
N ALA A 209 1.20 -7.94 28.08
CA ALA A 209 2.27 -7.35 28.90
C ALA A 209 2.60 -8.17 30.15
N ALA A 210 1.61 -8.84 30.73
CA ALA A 210 1.78 -9.73 31.90
C ALA A 210 2.66 -10.97 31.60
N GLN A 211 2.81 -11.35 30.34
CA GLN A 211 3.66 -12.48 29.90
C GLN A 211 5.06 -12.01 29.48
N ALA A 212 5.27 -10.71 29.40
CA ALA A 212 6.53 -10.14 28.94
C ALA A 212 7.58 -10.09 30.06
N VAL A 213 8.84 -10.22 29.65
CA VAL A 213 9.96 -9.90 30.55
C VAL A 213 9.99 -8.38 30.75
N GLU A 214 10.10 -7.93 31.99
CA GLU A 214 10.05 -6.51 32.36
C GLU A 214 11.01 -5.64 31.51
N LEU A 215 12.25 -6.04 31.38
CA LEU A 215 13.24 -5.32 30.57
C LEU A 215 12.82 -5.16 29.10
N SER A 216 12.09 -6.12 28.54
CA SER A 216 11.62 -6.05 27.16
C SER A 216 10.53 -4.99 26.99
N THR A 217 9.72 -4.73 28.01
CA THR A 217 8.67 -3.71 27.97
C THR A 217 9.22 -2.29 27.97
N LEU A 218 10.46 -2.09 28.44
CA LEU A 218 11.14 -0.79 28.43
C LEU A 218 11.57 -0.39 27.00
N ILE A 219 11.76 -1.35 26.09
CA ILE A 219 12.21 -1.06 24.72
C ILE A 219 11.24 -0.13 23.98
N PRO A 220 9.93 -0.43 23.89
CA PRO A 220 8.99 0.47 23.21
C PRO A 220 8.74 1.78 23.97
N LEU A 221 8.97 1.84 25.29
CA LEU A 221 8.76 3.06 26.06
C LEU A 221 9.82 4.14 25.81
N ARG A 222 10.95 3.80 25.19
CA ARG A 222 11.98 4.77 24.78
C ARG A 222 11.50 5.84 23.80
N TYR A 223 10.38 5.60 23.12
CA TYR A 223 9.84 6.48 22.09
C TYR A 223 8.98 7.64 22.62
N GLU A 224 9.09 7.96 23.91
CA GLU A 224 8.46 9.15 24.55
C GLU A 224 6.97 9.26 24.25
N CYS A 225 6.25 8.15 24.34
CA CYS A 225 4.81 8.14 24.05
C CYS A 225 4.01 8.98 25.07
N THR A 226 2.99 9.69 24.58
CA THR A 226 2.05 10.41 25.47
C THR A 226 1.03 9.48 26.12
N ARG A 227 0.88 8.26 25.57
CA ARG A 227 -0.02 7.23 26.08
C ARG A 227 0.62 5.86 25.95
N CYS A 228 0.65 5.13 27.07
CA CYS A 228 0.99 3.72 27.12
C CYS A 228 -0.21 2.90 27.58
N ILE A 229 -0.47 1.76 26.94
CA ILE A 229 -1.54 0.81 27.27
C ILE A 229 -0.86 -0.56 27.41
N LEU A 230 -1.07 -1.20 28.58
CA LEU A 230 -0.53 -2.51 28.94
C LEU A 230 -1.65 -3.52 29.10
#